data_f42cdee7f6077e84c154082e267d8b51
#
_entry.id   f42cdee7f6077e84c154082e267d8b51
#
_cell.length_a   1.000
_cell.length_b   1.000
_cell.length_c   1.000
_cell.angle_alpha   90.00
_cell.angle_beta   90.00
_cell.angle_gamma   90.00
#
_symmetry.space_group_name_H-M   'P 1'
#
loop_
_entity.id
_entity.type
_entity.pdbx_description
1 polymer ?
#
loop_
_entity_poly.entity_id
_entity_poly.type
_entity_poly.pdbx_seq_one_letter_code
_entity_poly.pdbx_strand_id
1 'polypeptide(L)'
;ARRYVGNPSRHVVGRTVTAKGSEQQKLLERIAELERRVAEDLEKQRAISQAQLTRTGHVYVISNIGSFGEGVFKLGMTRRLVPQDRIDELGDASVPFEFDVHAIIRTSDAPALENALHKTFANRRVNRINERKEFFRVSLDEIAQAVRKHHGEFELTQLAEAAEYRKTVALIEDEHQSSKSSRVAARSEIAA
;
A
#
# COMPACT_ATOMS: atom_id res chain seq x y z
N ALA A 1 83.77 2.94 3.11
CA ALA A 1 82.37 2.78 3.56
C ALA A 1 81.45 3.22 2.40
N ARG A 2 80.85 2.28 1.66
CA ARG A 2 79.84 2.59 0.63
C ARG A 2 78.47 2.41 1.32
N ARG A 3 77.68 3.49 1.43
CA ARG A 3 76.26 3.45 1.81
C ARG A 3 75.45 2.90 0.65
N TYR A 4 74.71 1.84 0.92
CA TYR A 4 73.74 1.27 0.00
C TYR A 4 72.42 2.12 0.08
N VAL A 5 72.15 2.84 -0.99
CA VAL A 5 70.87 3.59 -1.09
C VAL A 5 69.87 2.64 -1.67
N GLY A 6 68.92 2.19 -0.82
CA GLY A 6 67.84 1.35 -1.27
C GLY A 6 66.89 2.09 -2.24
N ASN A 7 66.55 1.42 -3.33
CA ASN A 7 65.70 1.95 -4.41
C ASN A 7 64.26 2.12 -3.99
N PRO A 8 63.69 3.35 -3.97
CA PRO A 8 62.32 3.58 -3.50
C PRO A 8 61.25 3.12 -4.50
N SER A 9 61.62 2.66 -5.69
CA SER A 9 60.67 2.34 -6.78
C SER A 9 59.87 1.04 -6.58
N ARG A 10 60.33 0.13 -5.72
CA ARG A 10 59.62 -1.14 -5.51
C ARG A 10 58.39 -1.05 -4.59
N HIS A 11 58.32 -0.03 -3.72
CA HIS A 11 57.18 0.12 -2.81
C HIS A 11 55.95 0.80 -3.44
N VAL A 12 56.16 1.61 -4.45
CA VAL A 12 55.08 2.33 -5.16
C VAL A 12 54.34 1.40 -6.12
N VAL A 13 55.05 0.51 -6.81
CA VAL A 13 54.45 -0.44 -7.76
C VAL A 13 53.54 -1.47 -7.04
N GLY A 14 53.95 -1.94 -5.86
CA GLY A 14 53.13 -2.88 -5.08
C GLY A 14 51.82 -2.28 -4.57
N ARG A 15 51.79 -0.98 -4.21
CA ARG A 15 50.58 -0.29 -3.75
C ARG A 15 49.58 0.01 -4.86
N THR A 16 50.05 0.32 -6.05
CA THR A 16 49.20 0.61 -7.23
C THR A 16 48.57 -0.67 -7.81
N VAL A 17 49.25 -1.81 -7.75
CA VAL A 17 48.72 -3.10 -8.21
C VAL A 17 47.65 -3.63 -7.28
N THR A 18 47.82 -3.50 -5.95
CA THR A 18 46.84 -3.91 -4.96
C THR A 18 45.60 -3.00 -4.96
N ALA A 19 45.75 -1.69 -5.18
CA ALA A 19 44.62 -0.76 -5.29
C ALA A 19 43.78 -1.04 -6.55
N LYS A 20 44.41 -1.30 -7.70
CA LYS A 20 43.68 -1.72 -8.91
C LYS A 20 42.95 -3.05 -8.75
N GLY A 21 43.54 -4.02 -8.05
CA GLY A 21 42.86 -5.29 -7.74
C GLY A 21 41.62 -5.13 -6.86
N SER A 22 41.72 -4.25 -5.89
CA SER A 22 40.57 -3.94 -4.98
C SER A 22 39.42 -3.20 -5.69
N GLU A 23 39.73 -2.26 -6.58
CA GLU A 23 38.72 -1.58 -7.42
C GLU A 23 38.09 -2.54 -8.42
N GLN A 24 38.87 -3.40 -9.01
CA GLN A 24 38.36 -4.40 -9.96
C GLN A 24 37.43 -5.41 -9.27
N GLN A 25 37.75 -5.79 -8.06
CA GLN A 25 36.92 -6.69 -7.26
C GLN A 25 35.58 -6.04 -6.86
N LYS A 26 35.58 -4.77 -6.45
CA LYS A 26 34.35 -4.00 -6.19
C LYS A 26 33.48 -3.83 -7.43
N LEU A 27 34.07 -3.66 -8.59
CA LEU A 27 33.36 -3.60 -9.86
C LEU A 27 32.70 -4.94 -10.22
N LEU A 28 33.39 -6.06 -10.03
CA LEU A 28 32.84 -7.39 -10.25
C LEU A 28 31.68 -7.70 -9.30
N GLU A 29 31.80 -7.36 -8.02
CA GLU A 29 30.72 -7.50 -7.03
C GLU A 29 29.50 -6.64 -7.43
N ARG A 30 29.74 -5.43 -7.92
CA ARG A 30 28.65 -4.55 -8.39
C ARG A 30 27.96 -5.07 -9.64
N ILE A 31 28.71 -5.64 -10.57
CA ILE A 31 28.16 -6.28 -11.77
C ILE A 31 27.30 -7.48 -11.36
N ALA A 32 27.80 -8.37 -10.51
CA ALA A 32 27.04 -9.52 -10.03
C ALA A 32 25.74 -9.12 -9.30
N GLU A 33 25.79 -8.06 -8.51
CA GLU A 33 24.59 -7.52 -7.84
C GLU A 33 23.59 -6.95 -8.84
N LEU A 34 24.03 -6.23 -9.88
CA LEU A 34 23.16 -5.71 -10.93
C LEU A 34 22.57 -6.83 -11.78
N GLU A 35 23.34 -7.85 -12.12
CA GLU A 35 22.86 -9.02 -12.86
C GLU A 35 21.77 -9.76 -12.06
N ARG A 36 21.96 -9.93 -10.75
CA ARG A 36 20.95 -10.53 -9.87
C ARG A 36 19.66 -9.71 -9.87
N ARG A 37 19.74 -8.38 -9.75
CA ARG A 37 18.55 -7.48 -9.78
C ARG A 37 17.83 -7.56 -11.13
N VAL A 38 18.57 -7.55 -12.22
CA VAL A 38 17.99 -7.69 -13.56
C VAL A 38 17.27 -9.03 -13.72
N ALA A 39 17.84 -10.12 -13.21
CA ALA A 39 17.21 -11.43 -13.25
C ALA A 39 15.90 -11.45 -12.42
N GLU A 40 15.91 -10.89 -11.21
CA GLU A 40 14.74 -10.75 -10.36
C GLU A 40 13.64 -9.90 -11.03
N ASP A 41 14.00 -8.80 -11.67
CA ASP A 41 13.05 -7.93 -12.37
C ASP A 41 12.46 -8.58 -13.62
N LEU A 42 13.26 -9.34 -14.36
CA LEU A 42 12.75 -10.14 -15.49
C LEU A 42 11.78 -11.23 -15.06
N GLU A 43 12.03 -11.89 -13.93
CA GLU A 43 11.08 -12.85 -13.36
C GLU A 43 9.78 -12.20 -12.93
N LYS A 44 9.85 -11.04 -12.27
CA LYS A 44 8.67 -10.25 -11.91
C LYS A 44 7.87 -9.82 -13.15
N GLN A 45 8.54 -9.35 -14.20
CA GLN A 45 7.87 -8.98 -15.46
C GLN A 45 7.19 -10.16 -16.14
N ARG A 46 7.82 -11.35 -16.15
CA ARG A 46 7.21 -12.57 -16.67
C ARG A 46 5.96 -12.96 -15.85
N ALA A 47 6.04 -12.92 -14.52
CA ALA A 47 4.92 -13.22 -13.65
C ALA A 47 3.75 -12.23 -13.86
N ILE A 48 4.04 -10.93 -14.01
CA ILE A 48 3.04 -9.89 -14.32
C ILE A 48 2.39 -10.16 -15.69
N SER A 49 3.18 -10.46 -16.72
CA SER A 49 2.66 -10.74 -18.06
C SER A 49 1.79 -12.00 -18.06
N GLN A 50 2.18 -13.03 -17.32
CA GLN A 50 1.41 -14.26 -17.18
C GLN A 50 0.13 -14.04 -16.37
N ALA A 51 0.15 -13.21 -15.32
CA ALA A 51 -1.04 -12.79 -14.58
C ALA A 51 -2.00 -11.95 -15.43
N GLN A 52 -1.49 -11.17 -16.39
CA GLN A 52 -2.31 -10.42 -17.35
C GLN A 52 -2.98 -11.33 -18.38
N LEU A 53 -2.33 -12.40 -18.79
CA LEU A 53 -2.88 -13.41 -19.71
C LEU A 53 -3.87 -14.35 -19.01
N THR A 54 -3.68 -14.62 -17.72
CA THR A 54 -4.61 -15.38 -16.88
C THR A 54 -5.64 -14.46 -16.25
N ARG A 55 -6.80 -14.98 -15.91
CA ARG A 55 -7.84 -14.24 -15.15
C ARG A 55 -7.54 -14.22 -13.64
N THR A 56 -6.43 -14.80 -13.22
CA THR A 56 -5.98 -14.87 -11.84
C THR A 56 -5.68 -13.47 -11.28
N GLY A 57 -6.09 -13.24 -10.04
CA GLY A 57 -5.83 -11.99 -9.36
C GLY A 57 -6.40 -12.00 -7.95
N HIS A 58 -6.55 -10.81 -7.39
CA HIS A 58 -7.10 -10.59 -6.06
C HIS A 58 -8.29 -9.64 -6.14
N VAL A 59 -9.38 -10.00 -5.48
CA VAL A 59 -10.49 -9.07 -5.21
C VAL A 59 -10.28 -8.53 -3.80
N TYR A 60 -10.35 -7.22 -3.64
CA TYR A 60 -10.19 -6.56 -2.35
C TYR A 60 -11.49 -5.89 -1.90
N VAL A 61 -11.69 -5.88 -0.58
CA VAL A 61 -12.78 -5.18 0.12
C VAL A 61 -12.12 -4.17 1.05
N ILE A 62 -12.33 -2.88 0.78
CA ILE A 62 -11.72 -1.80 1.55
C ILE A 62 -12.76 -0.74 1.94
N SER A 63 -12.53 -0.04 3.06
CA SER A 63 -13.32 1.11 3.48
C SER A 63 -12.46 2.30 3.82
N ASN A 64 -13.07 3.47 3.89
CA ASN A 64 -12.43 4.69 4.38
C ASN A 64 -13.52 5.52 5.09
N ILE A 65 -13.67 5.28 6.39
CA ILE A 65 -14.74 5.88 7.20
C ILE A 65 -14.60 7.41 7.22
N GLY A 66 -13.40 7.91 7.34
CA GLY A 66 -13.14 9.36 7.39
C GLY A 66 -13.51 10.10 6.11
N SER A 67 -13.41 9.43 4.94
CA SER A 67 -13.70 10.04 3.63
C SER A 67 -15.13 9.81 3.16
N PHE A 68 -15.71 8.64 3.45
CA PHE A 68 -16.99 8.21 2.86
C PHE A 68 -18.06 7.87 3.89
N GLY A 69 -17.73 7.88 5.18
CA GLY A 69 -18.61 7.48 6.27
C GLY A 69 -18.67 5.96 6.45
N GLU A 70 -19.37 5.55 7.49
CA GLU A 70 -19.58 4.14 7.81
C GLU A 70 -20.49 3.43 6.78
N GLY A 71 -20.28 2.13 6.62
CA GLY A 71 -21.09 1.28 5.74
C GLY A 71 -20.85 1.53 4.24
N VAL A 72 -19.80 2.23 3.86
CA VAL A 72 -19.39 2.41 2.47
C VAL A 72 -18.11 1.64 2.20
N PHE A 73 -18.20 0.66 1.29
CA PHE A 73 -17.09 -0.21 0.90
C PHE A 73 -16.78 -0.08 -0.58
N LYS A 74 -15.49 -0.13 -0.89
CA LYS A 74 -15.04 -0.31 -2.26
C LYS A 74 -14.73 -1.78 -2.50
N LEU A 75 -15.30 -2.31 -3.59
CA LEU A 75 -15.04 -3.64 -4.10
C LEU A 75 -14.31 -3.50 -5.44
N GLY A 76 -13.09 -3.99 -5.51
CA GLY A 76 -12.29 -3.89 -6.72
C GLY A 76 -11.35 -5.07 -6.86
N MET A 77 -10.67 -5.16 -8.00
CA MET A 77 -9.68 -6.20 -8.25
C MET A 77 -8.32 -5.65 -8.64
N THR A 78 -7.31 -6.47 -8.46
CA THR A 78 -5.96 -6.23 -8.98
C THR A 78 -5.33 -7.54 -9.45
N ARG A 79 -4.46 -7.44 -10.46
CA ARG A 79 -3.61 -8.56 -10.91
C ARG A 79 -2.17 -8.40 -10.44
N ARG A 80 -1.90 -7.42 -9.58
CA ARG A 80 -0.56 -7.22 -9.01
C ARG A 80 -0.20 -8.39 -8.10
N LEU A 81 1.09 -8.71 -8.04
CA LEU A 81 1.62 -9.73 -7.14
C LEU A 81 1.42 -9.33 -5.67
N VAL A 82 1.57 -8.04 -5.37
CA VAL A 82 1.31 -7.44 -4.08
C VAL A 82 0.04 -6.59 -4.19
N PRO A 83 -1.12 -7.06 -3.74
CA PRO A 83 -2.39 -6.33 -3.84
C PRO A 83 -2.38 -5.04 -3.02
N GLN A 84 -1.63 -5.01 -1.91
CA GLN A 84 -1.52 -3.84 -1.02
C GLN A 84 -1.03 -2.60 -1.76
N ASP A 85 -0.03 -2.73 -2.63
CA ASP A 85 0.48 -1.60 -3.43
C ASP A 85 -0.62 -0.88 -4.22
N ARG A 86 -1.65 -1.64 -4.67
CA ARG A 86 -2.79 -1.05 -5.37
C ARG A 86 -3.71 -0.30 -4.44
N ILE A 87 -3.89 -0.79 -3.22
CA ILE A 87 -4.74 -0.16 -2.20
C ILE A 87 -4.10 1.13 -1.72
N ASP A 88 -2.80 1.11 -1.47
CA ASP A 88 -2.02 2.29 -1.05
C ASP A 88 -2.09 3.40 -2.12
N GLU A 89 -1.89 3.07 -3.39
CA GLU A 89 -2.07 4.04 -4.49
C GLU A 89 -3.47 4.65 -4.58
N LEU A 90 -4.51 3.91 -4.19
CA LEU A 90 -5.87 4.44 -4.16
C LEU A 90 -6.07 5.45 -3.03
N GLY A 91 -5.33 5.29 -1.93
CA GLY A 91 -5.31 6.19 -0.78
C GLY A 91 -4.48 7.46 -1.00
N ASP A 92 -3.30 7.34 -1.64
CA ASP A 92 -2.32 8.43 -1.72
C ASP A 92 -2.82 9.70 -2.41
N ALA A 93 -3.57 9.59 -3.49
CA ALA A 93 -3.78 10.72 -4.39
C ALA A 93 -5.17 11.38 -4.31
N SER A 94 -6.14 10.79 -3.62
CA SER A 94 -7.53 11.20 -3.83
C SER A 94 -8.39 11.30 -2.57
N VAL A 95 -7.91 10.83 -1.43
CA VAL A 95 -8.66 10.81 -0.17
C VAL A 95 -7.76 11.26 0.99
N PRO A 96 -8.33 11.93 2.01
CA PRO A 96 -7.56 12.48 3.12
C PRO A 96 -7.07 11.45 4.14
N PHE A 97 -7.53 10.22 4.06
CA PHE A 97 -7.18 9.14 4.98
C PHE A 97 -6.90 7.85 4.22
N GLU A 98 -6.07 6.98 4.78
CA GLU A 98 -5.79 5.66 4.22
C GLU A 98 -7.03 4.75 4.22
N PHE A 99 -7.00 3.73 3.36
CA PHE A 99 -8.04 2.71 3.32
C PHE A 99 -7.78 1.61 4.34
N ASP A 100 -8.81 1.24 5.09
CA ASP A 100 -8.83 0.00 5.87
C ASP A 100 -9.10 -1.20 4.97
N VAL A 101 -8.31 -2.25 5.12
CA VAL A 101 -8.43 -3.48 4.34
C VAL A 101 -9.21 -4.53 5.13
N HIS A 102 -10.36 -4.94 4.62
CA HIS A 102 -11.21 -5.96 5.23
C HIS A 102 -10.97 -7.35 4.66
N ALA A 103 -10.71 -7.46 3.37
CA ALA A 103 -10.35 -8.72 2.74
C ALA A 103 -9.50 -8.51 1.48
N ILE A 104 -8.60 -9.47 1.24
CA ILE A 104 -7.88 -9.67 -0.01
C ILE A 104 -8.08 -11.14 -0.42
N ILE A 105 -8.86 -11.37 -1.45
CA ILE A 105 -9.34 -12.68 -1.88
C ILE A 105 -8.61 -13.08 -3.14
N ARG A 106 -7.71 -14.05 -3.05
CA ARG A 106 -7.02 -14.61 -4.22
C ARG A 106 -7.96 -15.56 -4.96
N THR A 107 -8.07 -15.39 -6.27
CA THR A 107 -8.93 -16.23 -7.11
C THR A 107 -8.33 -16.45 -8.49
N SER A 108 -8.69 -17.57 -9.14
CA SER A 108 -8.32 -17.88 -10.52
C SER A 108 -9.06 -17.02 -11.54
N ASP A 109 -10.19 -16.41 -11.16
CA ASP A 109 -10.97 -15.52 -12.01
C ASP A 109 -11.44 -14.27 -11.23
N ALA A 110 -10.50 -13.32 -11.02
CA ALA A 110 -10.78 -12.10 -10.29
C ALA A 110 -11.81 -11.20 -10.99
N PRO A 111 -11.79 -11.03 -12.33
CA PRO A 111 -12.84 -10.28 -13.02
C PRO A 111 -14.24 -10.86 -12.87
N ALA A 112 -14.36 -12.21 -12.86
CA ALA A 112 -15.68 -12.83 -12.67
C ALA A 112 -16.22 -12.64 -11.26
N LEU A 113 -15.38 -12.79 -10.24
CA LEU A 113 -15.78 -12.57 -8.84
C LEU A 113 -16.16 -11.11 -8.60
N GLU A 114 -15.32 -10.15 -9.04
CA GLU A 114 -15.62 -8.72 -8.95
C GLU A 114 -16.96 -8.38 -9.60
N ASN A 115 -17.17 -8.83 -10.85
CA ASN A 115 -18.41 -8.58 -11.58
C ASN A 115 -19.64 -9.22 -10.88
N ALA A 116 -19.50 -10.40 -10.30
CA ALA A 116 -20.57 -11.04 -9.53
C ALA A 116 -20.96 -10.22 -8.29
N LEU A 117 -19.97 -9.70 -7.55
CA LEU A 117 -20.21 -8.84 -6.40
C LEU A 117 -20.84 -7.50 -6.84
N HIS A 118 -20.33 -6.88 -7.90
CA HIS A 118 -20.89 -5.64 -8.44
C HIS A 118 -22.34 -5.80 -8.91
N LYS A 119 -22.71 -6.93 -9.52
CA LYS A 119 -24.08 -7.24 -9.90
C LYS A 119 -24.97 -7.47 -8.66
N THR A 120 -24.46 -8.16 -7.65
CA THR A 120 -25.20 -8.41 -6.40
C THR A 120 -25.57 -7.08 -5.72
N PHE A 121 -24.68 -6.10 -5.73
CA PHE A 121 -24.88 -4.81 -5.07
C PHE A 121 -25.18 -3.65 -6.02
N ALA A 122 -25.60 -3.90 -7.25
CA ALA A 122 -25.80 -2.88 -8.28
C ALA A 122 -26.76 -1.75 -7.84
N ASN A 123 -27.85 -2.09 -7.14
CA ASN A 123 -28.83 -1.13 -6.62
C ASN A 123 -28.35 -0.34 -5.40
N ARG A 124 -27.21 -0.72 -4.81
CA ARG A 124 -26.59 -0.09 -3.63
C ARG A 124 -25.32 0.70 -3.95
N ARG A 125 -25.05 0.95 -5.25
CA ARG A 125 -23.95 1.80 -5.67
C ARG A 125 -24.10 3.21 -5.11
N VAL A 126 -23.02 3.76 -4.58
CA VAL A 126 -22.96 5.16 -4.13
C VAL A 126 -23.08 6.09 -5.35
N ASN A 127 -22.33 5.82 -6.41
CA ASN A 127 -22.44 6.54 -7.68
C ASN A 127 -23.20 5.68 -8.71
N ARG A 128 -24.44 6.08 -9.02
CA ARG A 128 -25.30 5.37 -9.96
C ARG A 128 -25.12 5.83 -11.42
N ILE A 129 -24.40 6.91 -11.64
CA ILE A 129 -24.16 7.46 -12.98
C ILE A 129 -22.85 6.93 -13.56
N ASN A 130 -21.80 6.87 -12.73
CA ASN A 130 -20.50 6.36 -13.14
C ASN A 130 -20.22 5.01 -12.45
N GLU A 131 -20.50 3.94 -13.17
CA GLU A 131 -20.31 2.57 -12.68
C GLU A 131 -18.84 2.18 -12.42
N ARG A 132 -17.88 2.95 -12.97
CA ARG A 132 -16.44 2.77 -12.69
C ARG A 132 -16.06 3.20 -11.27
N LYS A 133 -16.95 3.90 -10.55
CA LYS A 133 -16.81 4.23 -9.14
C LYS A 133 -17.44 3.10 -8.31
N GLU A 134 -16.62 2.16 -7.92
CA GLU A 134 -16.97 0.85 -7.35
C GLU A 134 -17.18 0.89 -5.84
N PHE A 135 -17.92 1.91 -5.37
CA PHE A 135 -18.30 2.09 -3.97
C PHE A 135 -19.75 1.69 -3.76
N PHE A 136 -19.99 0.95 -2.68
CA PHE A 136 -21.30 0.38 -2.36
C PHE A 136 -21.67 0.66 -0.91
N ARG A 137 -22.94 0.95 -0.66
CA ARG A 137 -23.49 1.13 0.69
C ARG A 137 -24.11 -0.20 1.14
N VAL A 138 -23.32 -0.99 1.84
CA VAL A 138 -23.63 -2.36 2.25
C VAL A 138 -22.99 -2.67 3.59
N SER A 139 -23.35 -3.77 4.24
CA SER A 139 -22.62 -4.26 5.43
C SER A 139 -21.55 -5.26 5.06
N LEU A 140 -20.56 -5.44 5.93
CA LEU A 140 -19.52 -6.47 5.76
C LEU A 140 -20.12 -7.88 5.75
N ASP A 141 -21.17 -8.13 6.53
CA ASP A 141 -21.85 -9.43 6.55
C ASP A 141 -22.51 -9.76 5.20
N GLU A 142 -23.15 -8.76 4.57
CA GLU A 142 -23.72 -8.93 3.22
C GLU A 142 -22.62 -9.22 2.19
N ILE A 143 -21.48 -8.52 2.28
CA ILE A 143 -20.31 -8.79 1.42
C ILE A 143 -19.79 -10.21 1.66
N ALA A 144 -19.64 -10.61 2.93
CA ALA A 144 -19.17 -11.94 3.29
C ALA A 144 -20.09 -13.04 2.73
N GLN A 145 -21.38 -12.88 2.83
CA GLN A 145 -22.35 -13.83 2.26
C GLN A 145 -22.24 -13.91 0.74
N ALA A 146 -22.13 -12.76 0.06
CA ALA A 146 -21.97 -12.72 -1.39
C ALA A 146 -20.66 -13.36 -1.85
N VAL A 147 -19.55 -13.12 -1.16
CA VAL A 147 -18.25 -13.73 -1.47
C VAL A 147 -18.32 -15.24 -1.25
N ARG A 148 -18.83 -15.72 -0.11
CA ARG A 148 -18.98 -17.17 0.14
C ARG A 148 -19.81 -17.86 -0.93
N LYS A 149 -20.85 -17.24 -1.42
CA LYS A 149 -21.70 -17.75 -2.48
C LYS A 149 -20.95 -17.95 -3.81
N HIS A 150 -20.02 -17.08 -4.14
CA HIS A 150 -19.37 -17.02 -5.45
C HIS A 150 -17.94 -17.60 -5.47
N HIS A 151 -17.27 -17.59 -4.32
CA HIS A 151 -15.86 -17.99 -4.20
C HIS A 151 -15.63 -19.11 -3.18
N GLY A 152 -16.43 -19.18 -2.11
CA GLY A 152 -16.23 -20.07 -0.96
C GLY A 152 -15.64 -19.36 0.25
N GLU A 153 -14.94 -20.10 1.10
CA GLU A 153 -14.37 -19.56 2.34
C GLU A 153 -13.21 -18.59 2.07
N PHE A 154 -13.12 -17.55 2.89
CA PHE A 154 -12.08 -16.53 2.84
C PHE A 154 -11.94 -15.86 4.22
N GLU A 155 -10.83 -15.17 4.45
CA GLU A 155 -10.60 -14.40 5.66
C GLU A 155 -11.20 -12.99 5.54
N LEU A 156 -11.89 -12.56 6.59
CA LEU A 156 -12.52 -11.25 6.66
C LEU A 156 -12.18 -10.57 8.00
N THR A 157 -11.65 -9.34 7.92
CA THR A 157 -11.43 -8.47 9.08
C THR A 157 -12.60 -7.50 9.19
N GLN A 158 -13.38 -7.61 10.28
CA GLN A 158 -14.57 -6.77 10.47
C GLN A 158 -14.24 -5.35 10.98
N LEU A 159 -13.11 -5.20 11.66
CA LEU A 159 -12.76 -3.93 12.29
C LEU A 159 -12.08 -2.99 11.29
N ALA A 160 -12.68 -1.81 11.09
CA ALA A 160 -12.00 -0.68 10.48
C ALA A 160 -11.22 0.04 11.57
N GLU A 161 -9.90 0.08 11.47
CA GLU A 161 -9.05 0.78 12.44
C GLU A 161 -9.24 2.29 12.33
N ALA A 162 -9.31 2.83 11.12
CA ALA A 162 -9.46 4.24 10.79
C ALA A 162 -8.58 5.14 11.69
N ALA A 163 -7.31 4.72 11.87
CA ALA A 163 -6.44 5.24 12.95
C ALA A 163 -6.18 6.74 12.80
N GLU A 164 -5.89 7.21 11.60
CA GLU A 164 -5.65 8.63 11.34
C GLU A 164 -6.92 9.47 11.51
N TYR A 165 -8.05 8.98 11.02
CA TYR A 165 -9.34 9.65 11.18
C TYR A 165 -9.72 9.79 12.64
N ARG A 166 -9.61 8.73 13.44
CA ARG A 166 -9.94 8.76 14.88
C ARG A 166 -9.01 9.71 15.65
N LYS A 167 -7.72 9.73 15.32
CA LYS A 167 -6.77 10.71 15.90
C LYS A 167 -7.14 12.14 15.54
N THR A 168 -7.51 12.39 14.28
CA THR A 168 -7.93 13.71 13.80
C THR A 168 -9.18 14.19 14.52
N VAL A 169 -10.18 13.33 14.69
CA VAL A 169 -11.41 13.65 15.44
C VAL A 169 -11.08 14.00 16.89
N ALA A 170 -10.24 13.22 17.56
CA ALA A 170 -9.83 13.50 18.94
C ALA A 170 -9.11 14.85 19.07
N LEU A 171 -8.21 15.20 18.16
CA LEU A 171 -7.54 16.50 18.15
C LEU A 171 -8.53 17.67 17.99
N ILE A 172 -9.50 17.55 17.09
CA ILE A 172 -10.55 18.54 16.86
C ILE A 172 -11.43 18.72 18.12
N GLU A 173 -11.76 17.63 18.80
CA GLU A 173 -12.55 17.67 20.03
C GLU A 173 -11.78 18.37 21.17
N ASP A 174 -10.50 18.09 21.33
CA ASP A 174 -9.63 18.74 22.33
C ASP A 174 -9.49 20.24 22.06
N GLU A 175 -9.33 20.67 20.82
CA GLU A 175 -9.30 22.08 20.42
C GLU A 175 -10.62 22.78 20.74
N HIS A 176 -11.75 22.14 20.48
CA HIS A 176 -13.08 22.69 20.82
C HIS A 176 -13.30 22.81 22.33
N GLN A 177 -12.83 21.87 23.13
CA GLN A 177 -12.93 21.93 24.59
C GLN A 177 -12.05 23.04 25.16
N SER A 178 -10.81 23.16 24.68
CA SER A 178 -9.89 24.22 25.09
C SER A 178 -10.42 25.60 24.76
N SER A 179 -11.00 25.79 23.56
CA SER A 179 -11.58 27.05 23.15
C SER A 179 -12.85 27.45 23.95
N LYS A 180 -13.67 26.46 24.33
CA LYS A 180 -14.83 26.69 25.24
C LYS A 180 -14.39 27.09 26.65
N SER A 181 -13.39 26.40 27.20
CA SER A 181 -12.87 26.70 28.53
C SER A 181 -12.27 28.11 28.60
N SER A 182 -11.51 28.53 27.60
CA SER A 182 -10.94 29.86 27.48
C SER A 182 -12.01 30.95 27.38
N ARG A 183 -13.09 30.70 26.64
CA ARG A 183 -14.25 31.64 26.53
C ARG A 183 -15.04 31.77 27.83
N VAL A 184 -15.17 30.71 28.61
CA VAL A 184 -15.83 30.71 29.90
C VAL A 184 -14.99 31.50 30.92
N ALA A 185 -13.66 31.27 30.97
CA ALA A 185 -12.73 32.00 31.82
C ALA A 185 -12.75 33.50 31.54
N ALA A 186 -12.66 33.91 30.27
CA ALA A 186 -12.71 35.30 29.86
C ALA A 186 -14.06 36.00 30.22
N ARG A 187 -15.18 35.28 30.20
CA ARG A 187 -16.47 35.82 30.62
C ARG A 187 -16.60 36.00 32.13
N SER A 188 -15.99 35.15 32.93
CA SER A 188 -15.99 35.30 34.40
C SER A 188 -15.12 36.45 34.87
N GLU A 189 -14.04 36.77 34.18
CA GLU A 189 -13.19 37.96 34.49
C GLU A 189 -13.85 39.32 34.16
N ILE A 190 -14.73 39.34 33.15
CA ILE A 190 -15.44 40.58 32.79
C ILE A 190 -16.65 40.87 33.73
N ALA A 191 -17.13 39.82 34.42
CA ALA A 191 -18.29 39.91 35.29
C ALA A 191 -17.95 40.16 36.79
N ALA A 192 -16.67 40.21 37.13
CA ALA A 192 -16.14 40.50 38.48
C ALA A 192 -15.60 41.91 38.55
#